data_9c2cdc8ecf8506d5ad67918a6f6342a3
#
_entry.id   9c2cdc8ecf8506d5ad67918a6f6342a3
#
_cell.length_a   1.000
_cell.length_b   1.000
_cell.length_c   1.000
_cell.angle_alpha   90.00
_cell.angle_beta   90.00
_cell.angle_gamma   90.00
#
_symmetry.space_group_name_H-M   'P 1'
#
loop_
_entity.id
_entity.type
_entity.pdbx_description
1 polymer ?
#
loop_
_entity_poly.entity_id
_entity_poly.type
_entity_poly.pdbx_seq_one_letter_code
_entity_poly.pdbx_strand_id
1 'polypeptide(L)'
;QMLAFEPPDMGPLLGRAPGQGTLVGAAMGNLAGSRRLSAGAARDHLLGFSGVNGRGEGFKSGGRVMKNVTGYDLSKVLAGSWGTLAVLDEVSVKVLPAPDQTATLMLLGLDDAAAVRAMCAAMGSPHEVSGAAHLPGRTALRLEGVAPSVEARLKGLRELMKDAGARMEELGTLESRAFWREVRDV
;
A
#
# COMPACT_ATOMS: atom_id res chain seq x y z
N GLN A 1 -7.63 5.60 -11.72
CA GLN A 1 -7.59 5.88 -10.28
C GLN A 1 -7.35 4.60 -9.50
N MET A 2 -6.72 4.72 -8.32
CA MET A 2 -6.45 3.58 -7.44
C MET A 2 -6.57 3.99 -5.96
N LEU A 3 -6.81 2.99 -5.09
CA LEU A 3 -6.62 3.10 -3.65
C LEU A 3 -5.13 2.93 -3.36
N ALA A 4 -4.41 4.03 -3.14
CA ALA A 4 -2.96 3.99 -3.04
C ALA A 4 -2.45 3.24 -1.79
N PHE A 5 -3.24 3.11 -0.74
CA PHE A 5 -2.91 2.34 0.44
C PHE A 5 -2.99 0.81 0.24
N GLU A 6 -3.41 0.34 -0.94
CA GLU A 6 -3.43 -1.08 -1.32
C GLU A 6 -4.07 -2.01 -0.28
N PRO A 7 -5.39 -1.87 0.00
CA PRO A 7 -6.02 -2.72 0.99
C PRO A 7 -5.86 -4.20 0.60
N PRO A 8 -5.34 -5.06 1.51
CA PRO A 8 -5.24 -6.49 1.26
C PRO A 8 -6.61 -7.14 1.18
N ASP A 9 -6.74 -8.18 0.38
CA ASP A 9 -7.89 -9.06 0.40
C ASP A 9 -7.68 -10.16 1.45
N MET A 10 -8.34 -10.02 2.58
CA MET A 10 -8.24 -10.97 3.69
C MET A 10 -9.06 -12.26 3.45
N GLY A 11 -9.88 -12.32 2.39
CA GLY A 11 -10.73 -13.47 2.10
C GLY A 11 -9.94 -14.78 2.02
N PRO A 12 -8.91 -14.89 1.14
CA PRO A 12 -8.11 -16.10 1.01
C PRO A 12 -7.44 -16.53 2.33
N LEU A 13 -6.87 -15.59 3.07
CA LEU A 13 -6.23 -15.86 4.38
C LEU A 13 -7.23 -16.43 5.39
N LEU A 14 -8.49 -16.01 5.33
CA LEU A 14 -9.57 -16.44 6.24
C LEU A 14 -10.38 -17.62 5.68
N GLY A 15 -9.92 -18.28 4.62
CA GLY A 15 -10.62 -19.42 3.99
C GLY A 15 -11.91 -19.04 3.28
N ARG A 16 -12.04 -17.78 2.82
CA ARG A 16 -13.20 -17.28 2.07
C ARG A 16 -12.83 -16.99 0.62
N ALA A 17 -13.84 -16.85 -0.24
CA ALA A 17 -13.61 -16.44 -1.62
C ALA A 17 -12.99 -15.03 -1.71
N PRO A 18 -12.08 -14.80 -2.68
CA PRO A 18 -11.51 -13.47 -2.90
C PRO A 18 -12.60 -12.45 -3.27
N GLY A 19 -12.35 -11.18 -2.98
CA GLY A 19 -13.22 -10.05 -3.36
C GLY A 19 -14.46 -9.87 -2.46
N GLN A 20 -14.56 -10.55 -1.34
CA GLN A 20 -15.69 -10.41 -0.40
C GLN A 20 -15.47 -9.34 0.68
N GLY A 21 -14.28 -8.75 0.74
CA GLY A 21 -13.98 -7.65 1.65
C GLY A 21 -14.69 -6.36 1.26
N THR A 22 -14.87 -5.46 2.25
CA THR A 22 -15.46 -4.13 2.01
C THR A 22 -14.43 -3.02 2.20
N LEU A 23 -14.61 -1.90 1.48
CA LEU A 23 -13.77 -0.71 1.67
C LEU A 23 -13.86 -0.17 3.11
N VAL A 24 -15.06 -0.21 3.69
CA VAL A 24 -15.28 0.17 5.09
C VAL A 24 -14.48 -0.73 6.03
N GLY A 25 -14.52 -2.06 5.83
CA GLY A 25 -13.74 -3.01 6.61
C GLY A 25 -12.24 -2.74 6.54
N ALA A 26 -11.71 -2.47 5.34
CA ALA A 26 -10.31 -2.10 5.15
C ALA A 26 -9.94 -0.78 5.86
N ALA A 27 -10.82 0.23 5.81
CA ALA A 27 -10.62 1.51 6.50
C ALA A 27 -10.69 1.34 8.03
N MET A 28 -11.67 0.59 8.52
CA MET A 28 -11.84 0.34 9.96
C MET A 28 -10.72 -0.52 10.54
N GLY A 29 -10.16 -1.46 9.77
CA GLY A 29 -8.96 -2.22 10.14
C GLY A 29 -7.65 -1.45 9.92
N ASN A 30 -7.69 -0.27 9.30
CA ASN A 30 -6.53 0.50 8.85
C ASN A 30 -5.55 -0.35 8.02
N LEU A 31 -6.09 -1.22 7.18
CA LEU A 31 -5.33 -2.16 6.38
C LEU A 31 -4.58 -1.42 5.26
N ALA A 32 -3.34 -1.82 5.04
CA ALA A 32 -2.51 -1.25 3.99
C ALA A 32 -1.52 -2.29 3.46
N GLY A 33 -1.24 -2.23 2.17
CA GLY A 33 -0.27 -3.09 1.50
C GLY A 33 1.12 -2.45 1.41
N SER A 34 1.88 -2.91 0.43
CA SER A 34 3.31 -2.61 0.26
C SER A 34 3.64 -1.13 0.02
N ARG A 35 2.66 -0.31 -0.45
CA ARG A 35 2.85 1.15 -0.59
C ARG A 35 2.73 1.92 0.72
N ARG A 36 2.51 1.27 1.85
CA ARG A 36 2.32 1.96 3.13
C ARG A 36 3.42 2.98 3.43
N LEU A 37 4.68 2.66 3.12
CA LEU A 37 5.83 3.54 3.38
C LEU A 37 5.86 4.78 2.47
N SER A 38 5.34 4.68 1.25
CA SER A 38 5.34 5.76 0.26
C SER A 38 4.02 6.52 0.18
N ALA A 39 2.89 5.82 0.32
CA ALA A 39 1.55 6.39 0.14
C ALA A 39 0.76 6.57 1.45
N GLY A 40 1.21 5.98 2.56
CA GLY A 40 0.49 5.96 3.81
C GLY A 40 -0.50 4.80 3.95
N ALA A 41 -1.19 4.76 5.07
CA ALA A 41 -2.19 3.75 5.42
C ALA A 41 -3.61 4.18 5.03
N ALA A 42 -4.60 3.31 5.20
CA ALA A 42 -6.02 3.63 4.97
C ALA A 42 -6.45 4.89 5.75
N ARG A 43 -5.95 5.05 6.98
CA ARG A 43 -6.17 6.24 7.82
C ARG A 43 -5.79 7.54 7.14
N ASP A 44 -4.72 7.57 6.35
CA ASP A 44 -4.20 8.77 5.69
C ASP A 44 -5.03 9.14 4.44
N HIS A 45 -5.86 8.21 3.98
CA HIS A 45 -6.75 8.36 2.84
C HIS A 45 -8.22 8.55 3.22
N LEU A 46 -8.61 8.29 4.48
CA LEU A 46 -9.98 8.47 4.94
C LEU A 46 -10.26 9.95 5.19
N LEU A 47 -11.13 10.55 4.37
CA LEU A 47 -11.46 11.97 4.38
C LEU A 47 -12.74 12.28 5.14
N GLY A 48 -13.68 11.35 5.19
CA GLY A 48 -14.96 11.52 5.85
C GLY A 48 -15.76 10.24 5.89
N PHE A 49 -16.81 10.26 6.67
CA PHE A 49 -17.72 9.11 6.84
C PHE A 49 -19.10 9.55 7.31
N SER A 50 -20.11 8.67 7.13
CA SER A 50 -21.33 8.61 7.91
C SER A 50 -21.50 7.24 8.56
N GLY A 51 -22.26 7.17 9.64
CA GLY A 51 -22.49 5.92 10.38
C GLY A 51 -23.28 6.12 11.64
N VAL A 52 -23.35 5.07 12.46
CA VAL A 52 -24.12 5.01 13.70
C VAL A 52 -23.19 4.67 14.86
N ASN A 53 -23.30 5.42 15.95
CA ASN A 53 -22.53 5.21 17.18
C ASN A 53 -23.13 4.10 18.06
N GLY A 54 -22.47 3.76 19.17
CA GLY A 54 -22.92 2.73 20.11
C GLY A 54 -24.23 3.06 20.87
N ARG A 55 -24.79 4.27 20.71
CA ARG A 55 -26.08 4.69 21.27
C ARG A 55 -27.22 4.62 20.23
N GLY A 56 -26.93 4.18 19.00
CA GLY A 56 -27.89 4.15 17.91
C GLY A 56 -28.10 5.52 17.23
N GLU A 57 -27.25 6.51 17.51
CA GLU A 57 -27.35 7.85 16.93
C GLU A 57 -26.55 7.94 15.64
N GLY A 58 -27.18 8.44 14.57
CA GLY A 58 -26.52 8.73 13.30
C GLY A 58 -25.61 9.94 13.44
N PHE A 59 -24.40 9.85 12.90
CA PHE A 59 -23.43 10.95 12.88
C PHE A 59 -22.54 10.92 11.66
N LYS A 60 -21.94 12.04 11.34
CA LYS A 60 -21.00 12.18 10.22
C LYS A 60 -19.87 13.11 10.60
N SER A 61 -18.70 12.91 10.00
CA SER A 61 -17.55 13.79 10.16
C SER A 61 -16.70 13.81 8.90
N GLY A 62 -15.97 14.91 8.71
CA GLY A 62 -15.17 15.11 7.50
C GLY A 62 -16.03 15.40 6.26
N GLY A 63 -15.54 15.02 5.10
CA GLY A 63 -16.21 15.26 3.81
C GLY A 63 -15.33 14.85 2.64
N ARG A 64 -15.55 15.51 1.47
CA ARG A 64 -14.82 15.21 0.23
C ARG A 64 -13.63 16.15 -0.02
N VAL A 65 -13.14 16.80 1.02
CA VAL A 65 -12.04 17.77 0.95
C VAL A 65 -10.78 17.21 1.60
N MET A 66 -9.63 17.50 1.02
CA MET A 66 -8.33 17.01 1.51
C MET A 66 -7.88 17.68 2.80
N LYS A 67 -8.37 18.88 3.09
CA LYS A 67 -8.07 19.64 4.30
C LYS A 67 -9.36 20.10 4.95
N ASN A 68 -9.64 19.62 6.14
CA ASN A 68 -10.69 20.10 7.02
C ASN A 68 -10.03 20.61 8.31
N VAL A 69 -10.27 21.88 8.61
CA VAL A 69 -9.69 22.55 9.80
C VAL A 69 -10.74 22.79 10.90
N THR A 70 -11.96 22.30 10.69
CA THR A 70 -13.07 22.50 11.62
C THR A 70 -13.27 21.28 12.50
N GLY A 71 -13.05 21.39 13.79
CA GLY A 71 -13.28 20.35 14.77
C GLY A 71 -12.23 19.24 14.77
N TYR A 72 -12.55 18.12 15.43
CA TYR A 72 -11.69 16.96 15.53
C TYR A 72 -11.77 16.11 14.26
N ASP A 73 -10.66 15.52 13.87
CA ASP A 73 -10.60 14.55 12.76
C ASP A 73 -11.03 13.16 13.26
N LEU A 74 -12.34 12.96 13.36
CA LEU A 74 -12.91 11.68 13.79
C LEU A 74 -12.63 10.54 12.81
N SER A 75 -12.38 10.84 11.51
CA SER A 75 -11.99 9.85 10.54
C SER A 75 -10.70 9.14 10.96
N LYS A 76 -9.74 9.88 11.52
CA LYS A 76 -8.48 9.32 12.01
C LYS A 76 -8.64 8.48 13.28
N VAL A 77 -9.66 8.75 14.09
CA VAL A 77 -9.99 7.96 15.30
C VAL A 77 -10.65 6.64 14.91
N LEU A 78 -11.53 6.66 13.92
CA LEU A 78 -12.25 5.47 13.48
C LEU A 78 -11.39 4.50 12.67
N ALA A 79 -10.42 5.01 11.91
CA ALA A 79 -9.49 4.16 11.17
C ALA A 79 -8.62 3.34 12.15
N GLY A 80 -8.75 2.02 12.10
CA GLY A 80 -8.09 1.10 13.02
C GLY A 80 -8.92 0.75 14.27
N SER A 81 -10.17 1.22 14.36
CA SER A 81 -11.07 0.88 15.48
C SER A 81 -11.71 -0.51 15.37
N TRP A 82 -11.55 -1.21 14.23
CA TRP A 82 -12.16 -2.52 13.97
C TRP A 82 -13.68 -2.57 14.15
N GLY A 83 -14.37 -1.44 13.95
CA GLY A 83 -15.81 -1.32 14.13
C GLY A 83 -16.28 -1.25 15.59
N THR A 84 -15.36 -1.14 16.55
CA THR A 84 -15.72 -1.11 18.00
C THR A 84 -16.30 0.22 18.44
N LEU A 85 -16.08 1.30 17.69
CA LEU A 85 -16.53 2.65 18.04
C LEU A 85 -17.80 3.07 17.29
N ALA A 86 -18.00 2.57 16.08
CA ALA A 86 -19.16 2.89 15.24
C ALA A 86 -19.32 1.88 14.11
N VAL A 87 -20.52 1.77 13.56
CA VAL A 87 -20.82 1.10 12.30
C VAL A 87 -20.92 2.16 11.21
N LEU A 88 -20.09 2.06 10.17
CA LEU A 88 -20.09 3.02 9.07
C LEU A 88 -20.90 2.48 7.88
N ASP A 89 -21.70 3.34 7.27
CA ASP A 89 -22.49 3.08 6.08
C ASP A 89 -21.94 3.79 4.83
N GLU A 90 -21.24 4.92 5.00
CA GLU A 90 -20.57 5.64 3.93
C GLU A 90 -19.17 6.07 4.33
N VAL A 91 -18.23 6.00 3.39
CA VAL A 91 -16.87 6.55 3.54
C VAL A 91 -16.48 7.37 2.31
N SER A 92 -15.77 8.48 2.56
CA SER A 92 -15.09 9.26 1.54
C SER A 92 -13.61 9.00 1.63
N VAL A 93 -13.00 8.53 0.55
CA VAL A 93 -11.56 8.20 0.51
C VAL A 93 -10.85 8.98 -0.59
N LYS A 94 -9.61 9.38 -0.31
CA LYS A 94 -8.69 9.91 -1.30
C LYS A 94 -8.22 8.80 -2.21
N VAL A 95 -8.28 9.03 -3.51
CA VAL A 95 -7.71 8.17 -4.55
C VAL A 95 -6.57 8.90 -5.26
N LEU A 96 -5.63 8.14 -5.83
CA LEU A 96 -4.55 8.68 -6.65
C LEU A 96 -4.68 8.18 -8.10
N PRO A 97 -4.04 8.85 -9.08
CA PRO A 97 -3.88 8.30 -10.42
C PRO A 97 -3.17 6.93 -10.35
N ALA A 98 -3.64 5.97 -11.13
CA ALA A 98 -2.91 4.71 -11.29
C ALA A 98 -1.64 4.96 -12.11
N PRO A 99 -0.50 4.32 -11.76
CA PRO A 99 0.71 4.44 -12.54
C PRO A 99 0.53 3.80 -13.93
N ASP A 100 1.10 4.44 -14.96
CA ASP A 100 1.07 3.90 -16.32
C ASP A 100 1.93 2.63 -16.38
N GLN A 101 3.11 2.67 -15.76
CA GLN A 101 4.05 1.57 -15.70
C GLN A 101 4.38 1.19 -14.26
N THR A 102 4.55 -0.11 -14.05
CA THR A 102 5.09 -0.71 -12.83
C THR A 102 6.24 -1.62 -13.23
N ALA A 103 7.39 -1.49 -12.58
CA ALA A 103 8.52 -2.39 -12.75
C ALA A 103 9.00 -2.86 -11.38
N THR A 104 9.56 -4.06 -11.32
CA THR A 104 10.15 -4.60 -10.08
C THR A 104 11.55 -5.10 -10.36
N LEU A 105 12.52 -4.61 -9.58
CA LEU A 105 13.83 -5.22 -9.48
C LEU A 105 13.80 -6.33 -8.45
N MET A 106 14.03 -7.57 -8.90
CA MET A 106 14.16 -8.75 -8.05
C MET A 106 15.63 -8.98 -7.72
N LEU A 107 15.94 -9.15 -6.45
CA LEU A 107 17.24 -9.56 -5.94
C LEU A 107 17.10 -10.98 -5.40
N LEU A 108 17.77 -11.94 -6.03
CA LEU A 108 17.64 -13.36 -5.72
C LEU A 108 18.83 -13.86 -4.91
N GLY A 109 18.56 -14.70 -3.91
CA GLY A 109 19.57 -15.38 -3.13
C GLY A 109 20.09 -14.60 -1.91
N LEU A 110 19.46 -13.49 -1.53
CA LEU A 110 19.79 -12.79 -0.28
C LEU A 110 19.22 -13.54 0.93
N ASP A 111 19.99 -13.57 2.01
CA ASP A 111 19.48 -13.89 3.34
C ASP A 111 18.68 -12.70 3.91
N ASP A 112 17.95 -12.92 5.02
CA ASP A 112 17.08 -11.93 5.63
C ASP A 112 17.84 -10.63 6.00
N ALA A 113 19.04 -10.74 6.53
CA ALA A 113 19.83 -9.59 6.95
C ALA A 113 20.32 -8.76 5.75
N ALA A 114 20.79 -9.42 4.68
CA ALA A 114 21.17 -8.76 3.44
C ALA A 114 19.97 -8.14 2.73
N ALA A 115 18.82 -8.84 2.73
CA ALA A 115 17.57 -8.35 2.17
C ALA A 115 17.08 -7.05 2.86
N VAL A 116 17.12 -7.03 4.20
CA VAL A 116 16.75 -5.83 4.97
C VAL A 116 17.68 -4.66 4.64
N ARG A 117 19.00 -4.88 4.58
CA ARG A 117 19.95 -3.83 4.19
C ARG A 117 19.68 -3.30 2.79
N ALA A 118 19.44 -4.18 1.81
CA ALA A 118 19.12 -3.80 0.43
C ALA A 118 17.81 -2.99 0.34
N MET A 119 16.76 -3.44 1.03
CA MET A 119 15.48 -2.71 1.09
C MET A 119 15.64 -1.33 1.73
N CYS A 120 16.36 -1.22 2.85
CA CYS A 120 16.61 0.07 3.49
C CYS A 120 17.42 1.02 2.59
N ALA A 121 18.46 0.53 1.92
CA ALA A 121 19.26 1.31 0.99
C ALA A 121 18.40 1.80 -0.20
N ALA A 122 17.57 0.92 -0.76
CA ALA A 122 16.67 1.25 -1.87
C ALA A 122 15.61 2.30 -1.46
N MET A 123 14.95 2.11 -0.31
CA MET A 123 13.93 3.03 0.20
C MET A 123 14.50 4.40 0.60
N GLY A 124 15.76 4.47 1.03
CA GLY A 124 16.46 5.71 1.35
C GLY A 124 17.10 6.41 0.13
N SER A 125 17.00 5.81 -1.07
CA SER A 125 17.60 6.34 -2.28
C SER A 125 16.69 7.35 -3.00
N PRO A 126 17.23 8.16 -3.93
CA PRO A 126 16.42 9.08 -4.74
C PRO A 126 15.59 8.37 -5.83
N HIS A 127 15.55 7.03 -5.84
CA HIS A 127 14.86 6.28 -6.88
C HIS A 127 13.36 6.08 -6.61
N GLU A 128 12.80 6.68 -5.54
CA GLU A 128 11.36 6.66 -5.22
C GLU A 128 10.74 5.25 -5.28
N VAL A 129 11.37 4.31 -4.60
CA VAL A 129 10.87 2.93 -4.47
C VAL A 129 9.50 2.97 -3.80
N SER A 130 8.46 2.48 -4.49
CA SER A 130 7.07 2.53 -4.02
C SER A 130 6.68 1.36 -3.12
N GLY A 131 7.50 0.32 -3.09
CA GLY A 131 7.30 -0.85 -2.24
C GLY A 131 8.55 -1.72 -2.19
N ALA A 132 8.82 -2.30 -1.04
CA ALA A 132 9.89 -3.26 -0.82
C ALA A 132 9.33 -4.47 -0.05
N ALA A 133 9.72 -5.67 -0.45
CA ALA A 133 9.28 -6.92 0.19
C ALA A 133 10.37 -7.98 0.11
N HIS A 134 10.44 -8.83 1.12
CA HIS A 134 11.28 -10.02 1.12
C HIS A 134 10.44 -11.26 1.37
N LEU A 135 10.55 -12.21 0.46
CA LEU A 135 10.05 -13.58 0.58
C LEU A 135 11.25 -14.52 0.57
N PRO A 136 11.18 -15.75 1.06
CA PRO A 136 12.30 -16.66 1.07
C PRO A 136 13.05 -16.72 -0.26
N GLY A 137 14.31 -16.24 -0.28
CA GLY A 137 15.18 -16.18 -1.45
C GLY A 137 14.84 -15.11 -2.51
N ARG A 138 13.84 -14.28 -2.32
CA ARG A 138 13.39 -13.25 -3.27
C ARG A 138 13.17 -11.92 -2.57
N THR A 139 13.96 -10.90 -2.89
CA THR A 139 13.75 -9.53 -2.42
C THR A 139 13.29 -8.66 -3.59
N ALA A 140 12.19 -7.96 -3.43
CA ALA A 140 11.55 -7.19 -4.51
C ALA A 140 11.53 -5.69 -4.19
N LEU A 141 11.88 -4.87 -5.17
CA LEU A 141 11.88 -3.40 -5.10
C LEU A 141 11.03 -2.87 -6.25
N ARG A 142 9.92 -2.18 -5.93
CA ARG A 142 8.94 -1.71 -6.91
C ARG A 142 9.17 -0.25 -7.29
N LEU A 143 9.14 0.02 -8.58
CA LEU A 143 9.11 1.36 -9.18
C LEU A 143 7.82 1.57 -9.96
N GLU A 144 7.26 2.77 -9.88
CA GLU A 144 5.98 3.12 -10.53
C GLU A 144 6.02 4.54 -11.08
N GLY A 145 5.30 4.78 -12.18
CA GLY A 145 5.17 6.09 -12.80
C GLY A 145 5.02 6.02 -14.32
N VAL A 146 5.53 7.03 -15.00
CA VAL A 146 5.60 7.06 -16.48
C VAL A 146 6.86 6.33 -16.98
N ALA A 147 6.77 5.70 -18.15
CA ALA A 147 7.81 4.81 -18.67
C ALA A 147 9.24 5.38 -18.63
N PRO A 148 9.54 6.57 -19.16
CA PRO A 148 10.92 7.08 -19.15
C PRO A 148 11.49 7.29 -17.74
N SER A 149 10.64 7.68 -16.78
CA SER A 149 11.03 7.86 -15.39
C SER A 149 11.32 6.52 -14.72
N VAL A 150 10.47 5.51 -14.94
CA VAL A 150 10.65 4.15 -14.38
C VAL A 150 11.94 3.54 -14.91
N GLU A 151 12.22 3.63 -16.20
CA GLU A 151 13.45 3.11 -16.84
C GLU A 151 14.71 3.75 -16.25
N ALA A 152 14.74 5.08 -16.15
CA ALA A 152 15.89 5.80 -15.60
C ALA A 152 16.15 5.42 -14.14
N ARG A 153 15.09 5.34 -13.31
CA ARG A 153 15.19 4.96 -11.88
C ARG A 153 15.56 3.49 -11.71
N LEU A 154 15.07 2.60 -12.59
CA LEU A 154 15.42 1.18 -12.58
C LEU A 154 16.90 0.97 -12.85
N LYS A 155 17.46 1.70 -13.83
CA LYS A 155 18.90 1.70 -14.11
C LYS A 155 19.72 2.16 -12.90
N GLY A 156 19.31 3.25 -12.26
CA GLY A 156 19.98 3.76 -11.05
C GLY A 156 19.87 2.79 -9.85
N LEU A 157 18.71 2.15 -9.70
CA LEU A 157 18.50 1.16 -8.63
C LEU A 157 19.35 -0.10 -8.85
N ARG A 158 19.51 -0.56 -10.09
CA ARG A 158 20.43 -1.67 -10.42
C ARG A 158 21.87 -1.34 -10.07
N GLU A 159 22.32 -0.13 -10.39
CA GLU A 159 23.69 0.30 -10.02
C GLU A 159 23.86 0.37 -8.49
N LEU A 160 22.86 0.86 -7.77
CA LEU A 160 22.86 0.87 -6.30
C LEU A 160 22.96 -0.54 -5.70
N MET A 161 22.31 -1.52 -6.33
CA MET A 161 22.24 -2.90 -5.83
C MET A 161 23.35 -3.82 -6.39
N LYS A 162 24.27 -3.36 -7.23
CA LYS A 162 25.28 -4.20 -7.90
C LYS A 162 26.14 -5.00 -6.92
N ASP A 163 26.45 -4.42 -5.77
CA ASP A 163 27.31 -5.04 -4.74
C ASP A 163 26.50 -5.74 -3.63
N ALA A 164 25.18 -5.92 -3.82
CA ALA A 164 24.33 -6.58 -2.83
C ALA A 164 24.53 -8.10 -2.74
N GLY A 165 25.32 -8.70 -3.65
CA GLY A 165 25.56 -10.15 -3.67
C GLY A 165 24.37 -10.97 -4.19
N ALA A 166 23.47 -10.37 -4.95
CA ALA A 166 22.26 -10.98 -5.49
C ALA A 166 22.30 -11.09 -7.01
N ARG A 167 21.67 -12.13 -7.55
CA ARG A 167 21.30 -12.16 -8.97
C ARG A 167 20.10 -11.24 -9.18
N MET A 168 20.17 -10.35 -10.17
CA MET A 168 19.12 -9.39 -10.45
C MET A 168 18.28 -9.81 -11.66
N GLU A 169 16.97 -9.75 -11.49
CA GLU A 169 15.98 -9.95 -12.55
C GLU A 169 15.01 -8.77 -12.55
N GLU A 170 14.37 -8.51 -13.69
CA GLU A 170 13.39 -7.45 -13.84
C GLU A 170 12.04 -8.04 -14.21
N LEU A 171 10.99 -7.61 -13.49
CA LEU A 171 9.61 -7.92 -13.84
C LEU A 171 9.00 -6.71 -14.55
N GLY A 172 8.41 -6.95 -15.71
CA GLY A 172 7.62 -5.99 -16.44
C GLY A 172 6.27 -5.69 -15.77
N THR A 173 5.51 -4.77 -16.33
CA THR A 173 4.29 -4.23 -15.69
C THR A 173 3.29 -5.32 -15.30
N LEU A 174 3.01 -6.30 -16.15
CA LEU A 174 2.02 -7.34 -15.86
C LEU A 174 2.50 -8.29 -14.76
N GLU A 175 3.73 -8.77 -14.87
CA GLU A 175 4.36 -9.68 -13.92
C GLU A 175 4.55 -9.00 -12.56
N SER A 176 5.01 -7.75 -12.57
CA SER A 176 5.17 -6.93 -11.38
C SER A 176 3.84 -6.76 -10.63
N ARG A 177 2.77 -6.39 -11.33
CA ARG A 177 1.44 -6.26 -10.73
C ARG A 177 0.90 -7.59 -10.18
N ALA A 178 1.18 -8.71 -10.82
CA ALA A 178 0.81 -10.03 -10.32
C ALA A 178 1.56 -10.38 -9.04
N PHE A 179 2.88 -10.20 -9.03
CA PHE A 179 3.74 -10.41 -7.86
C PHE A 179 3.30 -9.56 -6.65
N TRP A 180 3.03 -8.27 -6.85
CA TRP A 180 2.63 -7.40 -5.73
C TRP A 180 1.22 -7.66 -5.22
N ARG A 181 0.34 -8.30 -6.00
CA ARG A 181 -0.92 -8.85 -5.49
C ARG A 181 -0.68 -10.05 -4.59
N GLU A 182 0.22 -10.97 -4.99
CA GLU A 182 0.64 -12.09 -4.15
C GLU A 182 1.19 -11.58 -2.80
N VAL A 183 2.14 -10.62 -2.83
CA VAL A 183 2.71 -10.01 -1.61
C VAL A 183 1.67 -9.32 -0.73
N ARG A 184 0.65 -8.71 -1.35
CA ARG A 184 -0.40 -7.99 -0.61
C ARG A 184 -1.37 -8.93 0.12
N ASP A 185 -1.72 -10.04 -0.50
CA ASP A 185 -2.82 -10.91 -0.09
C ASP A 185 -2.33 -12.18 0.66
N VAL A 186 -1.07 -12.21 1.09
CA VAL A 186 -0.45 -13.29 1.89
C VAL A 186 -0.81 -13.18 3.37
#